data_6ecc91dd7a0c3008d4b2c48785406f2f
#
_entry.id   6ecc91dd7a0c3008d4b2c48785406f2f
#
_cell.length_a   1.000
_cell.length_b   1.000
_cell.length_c   1.000
_cell.angle_alpha   90.00
_cell.angle_beta   90.00
_cell.angle_gamma   90.00
#
_symmetry.space_group_name_H-M   'P 1'
#
loop_
_entity.id
_entity.type
_entity.pdbx_description
1 polymer ?
#
loop_
_entity_poly.entity_id
_entity_poly.type
_entity_poly.pdbx_seq_one_letter_code
_entity_poly.pdbx_strand_id
1 'polypeptide(L)'
;MTVRETYMKDYLITDCRKKELVQFCRNADNEDLIMILQAAIQSNSGLASKLFITLTEGCGYDKICTFASVPARKTDYQAYLRKAWKRLNDMLLLKNMPADFPAEKI
;
A
#
# COMPACT_ATOMS: atom_id res chain seq x y z
N MET A 1 -8.64 12.17 13.35
CA MET A 1 -7.47 12.42 12.44
C MET A 1 -7.86 12.13 11.00
N THR A 2 -7.54 13.00 10.08
CA THR A 2 -7.79 12.77 8.67
C THR A 2 -6.66 11.94 8.06
N VAL A 3 -6.93 11.33 6.88
CA VAL A 3 -5.91 10.57 6.17
C VAL A 3 -4.66 11.41 5.90
N ARG A 4 -4.84 12.70 5.62
CA ARG A 4 -3.73 13.62 5.33
C ARG A 4 -2.75 13.80 6.49
N GLU A 5 -3.23 13.63 7.71
CA GLU A 5 -2.42 13.84 8.91
C GLU A 5 -1.81 12.57 9.45
N THR A 6 -2.03 11.44 8.76
CA THR A 6 -1.54 10.15 9.19
C THR A 6 -0.19 9.85 8.56
N TYR A 7 0.78 9.44 9.36
CA TYR A 7 2.13 9.09 8.91
C TYR A 7 2.37 7.59 9.09
N MET A 8 3.43 7.07 8.46
CA MET A 8 3.73 5.63 8.53
C MET A 8 3.89 5.15 9.98
N LYS A 9 4.50 5.96 10.83
CA LYS A 9 4.65 5.61 12.25
C LYS A 9 3.30 5.44 12.94
N ASP A 10 2.27 6.17 12.49
CA ASP A 10 0.94 6.08 13.08
C ASP A 10 0.26 4.76 12.71
N TYR A 11 0.74 4.11 11.67
CA TYR A 11 0.29 2.79 11.27
C TYR A 11 1.17 1.68 11.83
N LEU A 12 2.12 2.01 12.72
CA LEU A 12 3.04 1.05 13.33
C LEU A 12 3.93 0.35 12.30
N ILE A 13 4.28 1.07 11.23
CA ILE A 13 5.19 0.56 10.20
C ILE A 13 6.55 1.23 10.38
N THR A 14 7.56 0.44 10.74
CA THR A 14 8.94 0.93 10.91
C THR A 14 9.61 1.13 9.55
N ASP A 15 10.73 1.85 9.53
CA ASP A 15 11.50 2.01 8.30
C ASP A 15 11.99 0.67 7.75
N CYS A 16 12.39 -0.25 8.62
CA CYS A 16 12.78 -1.60 8.20
C CYS A 16 11.62 -2.34 7.56
N ARG A 17 10.44 -2.28 8.16
CA ARG A 17 9.26 -2.93 7.60
C ARG A 17 8.87 -2.30 6.27
N LYS A 18 8.99 -0.96 6.16
CA LYS A 18 8.71 -0.27 4.91
C LYS A 18 9.62 -0.78 3.78
N LYS A 19 10.91 -0.97 4.08
CA LYS A 19 11.85 -1.51 3.08
C LYS A 19 11.47 -2.92 2.66
N GLU A 20 11.03 -3.75 3.60
CA GLU A 20 10.55 -5.10 3.29
C GLU A 20 9.33 -5.05 2.37
N LEU A 21 8.39 -4.14 2.63
CA LEU A 21 7.19 -3.98 1.81
C LEU A 21 7.55 -3.53 0.39
N VAL A 22 8.49 -2.59 0.25
CA VAL A 22 8.97 -2.13 -1.05
C VAL A 22 9.59 -3.30 -1.81
N GLN A 23 10.43 -4.08 -1.15
CA GLN A 23 11.08 -5.24 -1.77
C GLN A 23 10.06 -6.29 -2.21
N PHE A 24 9.05 -6.54 -1.37
CA PHE A 24 7.95 -7.44 -1.72
C PHE A 24 7.28 -7.00 -3.02
N CYS A 25 6.96 -5.71 -3.12
CA CYS A 25 6.28 -5.18 -4.30
C CYS A 25 7.14 -5.28 -5.56
N ARG A 26 8.46 -5.12 -5.45
CA ARG A 26 9.37 -5.21 -6.59
C ARG A 26 9.51 -6.64 -7.10
N ASN A 27 9.37 -7.61 -6.22
CA ASN A 27 9.53 -9.03 -6.54
C ASN A 27 8.19 -9.77 -6.65
N ALA A 28 7.09 -9.05 -6.71
CA ALA A 28 5.74 -9.62 -6.67
C ALA A 28 5.46 -10.50 -7.88
N ASP A 29 4.87 -11.66 -7.64
CA ASP A 29 4.31 -12.52 -8.70
C ASP A 29 2.87 -12.09 -8.99
N ASN A 30 2.15 -12.86 -9.84
CA ASN A 30 0.80 -12.49 -10.24
C ASN A 30 -0.17 -12.44 -9.05
N GLU A 31 -0.07 -13.38 -8.12
CA GLU A 31 -0.93 -13.39 -6.92
C GLU A 31 -0.62 -12.19 -6.03
N ASP A 32 0.66 -11.90 -5.87
CA ASP A 32 1.10 -10.76 -5.06
C ASP A 32 0.64 -9.44 -5.68
N LEU A 33 0.67 -9.33 -7.01
CA LEU A 33 0.20 -8.13 -7.70
C LEU A 33 -1.29 -7.91 -7.48
N ILE A 34 -2.08 -8.97 -7.44
CA ILE A 34 -3.51 -8.87 -7.14
C ILE A 34 -3.70 -8.34 -5.72
N MET A 35 -2.92 -8.84 -4.77
CA MET A 35 -2.97 -8.39 -3.38
C MET A 35 -2.61 -6.90 -3.27
N ILE A 36 -1.56 -6.48 -3.98
CA ILE A 36 -1.13 -5.08 -4.00
C ILE A 36 -2.23 -4.19 -4.57
N LEU A 37 -2.86 -4.62 -5.66
CA LEU A 37 -3.96 -3.88 -6.26
C LEU A 37 -5.14 -3.77 -5.30
N GLN A 38 -5.47 -4.84 -4.57
CA GLN A 38 -6.54 -4.82 -3.59
C GLN A 38 -6.23 -3.82 -2.47
N ALA A 39 -4.98 -3.75 -2.02
CA ALA A 39 -4.57 -2.77 -1.02
C ALA A 39 -4.77 -1.35 -1.53
N ALA A 40 -4.43 -1.10 -2.79
CA ALA A 40 -4.63 0.20 -3.43
C ALA A 40 -6.12 0.56 -3.51
N ILE A 41 -6.95 -0.39 -3.91
CA ILE A 41 -8.40 -0.18 -4.00
C ILE A 41 -8.99 0.12 -2.63
N GLN A 42 -8.56 -0.59 -1.59
CA GLN A 42 -9.03 -0.36 -0.22
C GLN A 42 -8.61 1.00 0.32
N SER A 43 -7.47 1.52 -0.15
CA SER A 43 -7.03 2.86 0.24
C SER A 43 -7.90 3.93 -0.42
N ASN A 44 -8.01 3.88 -1.75
CA ASN A 44 -8.83 4.81 -2.52
C ASN A 44 -9.07 4.21 -3.90
N SER A 45 -10.30 3.78 -4.16
CA SER A 45 -10.65 3.12 -5.42
C SER A 45 -10.47 4.03 -6.63
N GLY A 46 -10.69 5.34 -6.47
CA GLY A 46 -10.51 6.30 -7.57
C GLY A 46 -9.05 6.56 -7.93
N LEU A 47 -8.12 6.26 -7.01
CA LEU A 47 -6.69 6.43 -7.23
C LEU A 47 -5.96 5.09 -7.37
N ALA A 48 -6.70 3.98 -7.35
CA ALA A 48 -6.09 2.65 -7.22
C ALA A 48 -5.04 2.36 -8.30
N SER A 49 -5.32 2.68 -9.56
CA SER A 49 -4.36 2.41 -10.64
C SER A 49 -3.05 3.19 -10.46
N LYS A 50 -3.14 4.45 -10.02
CA LYS A 50 -1.97 5.28 -9.78
C LYS A 50 -1.20 4.83 -8.54
N LEU A 51 -1.92 4.51 -7.46
CA LEU A 51 -1.32 3.96 -6.25
C LEU A 51 -0.60 2.65 -6.55
N PHE A 52 -1.21 1.79 -7.35
CA PHE A 52 -0.61 0.53 -7.76
C PHE A 52 0.74 0.76 -8.47
N ILE A 53 0.80 1.73 -9.37
CA ILE A 53 2.04 2.06 -10.07
C ILE A 53 3.11 2.51 -9.08
N THR A 54 2.75 3.38 -8.13
CA THR A 54 3.71 3.83 -7.11
C THR A 54 4.20 2.67 -6.26
N LEU A 55 3.29 1.78 -5.84
CA LEU A 55 3.65 0.65 -4.99
C LEU A 55 4.59 -0.32 -5.71
N THR A 56 4.33 -0.61 -6.99
CA THR A 56 5.08 -1.64 -7.71
C THR A 56 6.31 -1.12 -8.43
N GLU A 57 6.26 0.10 -8.96
CA GLU A 57 7.35 0.64 -9.78
C GLU A 57 8.12 1.78 -9.13
N GLY A 58 7.65 2.28 -8.00
CA GLY A 58 8.32 3.37 -7.30
C GLY A 58 8.12 4.73 -7.96
N CYS A 59 7.22 4.85 -8.93
CA CYS A 59 6.90 6.13 -9.55
C CYS A 59 6.09 6.98 -8.60
N GLY A 60 6.66 8.09 -8.13
CA GLY A 60 5.95 8.99 -7.22
C GLY A 60 4.95 9.88 -7.95
N TYR A 61 4.25 10.69 -7.15
CA TYR A 61 3.20 11.57 -7.64
C TYR A 61 3.66 12.45 -8.82
N ASP A 62 4.81 13.10 -8.65
CA ASP A 62 5.29 14.04 -9.67
C ASP A 62 5.58 13.34 -10.99
N LYS A 63 6.14 12.13 -10.95
CA LYS A 63 6.43 11.38 -12.15
C LYS A 63 5.16 10.89 -12.84
N ILE A 64 4.19 10.43 -12.05
CA ILE A 64 2.91 9.97 -12.59
C ILE A 64 2.19 11.12 -13.29
N CYS A 65 2.24 12.32 -12.74
CA CYS A 65 1.61 13.50 -13.34
C CYS A 65 2.18 13.86 -14.70
N THR A 66 3.35 13.35 -15.08
CA THR A 66 3.92 13.61 -16.42
C THR A 66 3.23 12.82 -17.51
N PHE A 67 2.54 11.72 -17.19
CA PHE A 67 1.89 10.88 -18.19
C PHE A 67 0.42 10.55 -17.88
N ALA A 68 -0.08 10.94 -16.74
CA ALA A 68 -1.46 10.67 -16.36
C ALA A 68 -2.00 11.80 -15.49
N SER A 69 -3.32 11.99 -15.54
CA SER A 69 -3.98 12.94 -14.66
C SER A 69 -4.28 12.26 -13.33
N VAL A 70 -3.88 12.89 -12.23
CA VAL A 70 -4.14 12.38 -10.89
C VAL A 70 -5.18 13.27 -10.22
N PRO A 71 -6.39 12.78 -9.94
CA PRO A 71 -7.46 13.59 -9.37
C PRO A 71 -7.30 13.78 -7.86
N ALA A 72 -6.12 14.22 -7.43
CA ALA A 72 -5.81 14.46 -6.03
C ALA A 72 -4.60 15.36 -5.93
N ARG A 73 -4.49 16.08 -4.83
CA ARG A 73 -3.29 16.86 -4.53
C ARG A 73 -2.18 15.93 -4.07
N LYS A 74 -0.93 16.40 -4.19
CA LYS A 74 0.24 15.60 -3.78
C LYS A 74 0.16 15.12 -2.34
N THR A 75 -0.21 16.00 -1.41
CA THR A 75 -0.31 15.65 0.01
C THR A 75 -1.39 14.60 0.25
N ASP A 76 -2.53 14.72 -0.43
CA ASP A 76 -3.62 13.75 -0.31
C ASP A 76 -3.21 12.42 -0.93
N TYR A 77 -2.56 12.45 -2.09
CA TYR A 77 -2.06 11.25 -2.73
C TYR A 77 -1.09 10.49 -1.82
N GLN A 78 -0.15 11.21 -1.20
CA GLN A 78 0.82 10.60 -0.30
C GLN A 78 0.15 10.01 0.94
N ALA A 79 -0.92 10.65 1.42
CA ALA A 79 -1.68 10.10 2.55
C ALA A 79 -2.38 8.79 2.18
N TYR A 80 -2.99 8.74 1.00
CA TYR A 80 -3.60 7.50 0.50
C TYR A 80 -2.55 6.42 0.22
N LEU A 81 -1.37 6.83 -0.23
CA LEU A 81 -0.27 5.89 -0.43
C LEU A 81 0.15 5.23 0.89
N ARG A 82 0.27 6.01 1.97
CA ARG A 82 0.57 5.47 3.30
C ARG A 82 -0.52 4.49 3.75
N LYS A 83 -1.77 4.82 3.49
CA LYS A 83 -2.88 3.93 3.81
C LYS A 83 -2.81 2.63 3.01
N ALA A 84 -2.41 2.71 1.75
CA ALA A 84 -2.22 1.52 0.91
C ALA A 84 -1.12 0.63 1.48
N TRP A 85 0.01 1.20 1.91
CA TRP A 85 1.08 0.45 2.56
C TRP A 85 0.56 -0.26 3.82
N LYS A 86 -0.26 0.42 4.61
CA LYS A 86 -0.86 -0.17 5.81
C LYS A 86 -1.73 -1.37 5.46
N ARG A 87 -2.59 -1.23 4.45
CA ARG A 87 -3.46 -2.32 4.01
C ARG A 87 -2.66 -3.50 3.51
N LEU A 88 -1.61 -3.25 2.74
CA LEU A 88 -0.74 -4.30 2.24
C LEU A 88 -0.04 -5.02 3.39
N ASN A 89 0.47 -4.26 4.36
CA ASN A 89 1.12 -4.83 5.53
C ASN A 89 0.17 -5.75 6.30
N ASP A 90 -1.08 -5.32 6.50
CA ASP A 90 -2.09 -6.13 7.19
C ASP A 90 -2.37 -7.43 6.43
N MET A 91 -2.49 -7.35 5.11
CA MET A 91 -2.73 -8.54 4.29
C MET A 91 -1.57 -9.53 4.36
N LEU A 92 -0.33 -9.03 4.36
CA LEU A 92 0.84 -9.89 4.45
C LEU A 92 0.96 -10.55 5.81
N LEU A 93 0.63 -9.83 6.87
CA LEU A 93 0.62 -10.42 8.21
C LEU A 93 -0.39 -11.56 8.30
N LEU A 94 -1.57 -11.38 7.72
CA LEU A 94 -2.59 -12.43 7.70
C LEU A 94 -2.14 -13.63 6.86
N LYS A 95 -1.54 -13.37 5.71
CA LYS A 95 -1.08 -14.43 4.81
C LYS A 95 0.01 -15.30 5.44
N ASN A 96 0.87 -14.68 6.24
CA ASN A 96 2.02 -15.37 6.83
C ASN A 96 1.76 -15.91 8.22
N MET A 97 0.52 -15.84 8.71
CA MET A 97 0.18 -16.41 10.01
C MET A 97 0.18 -17.93 9.94
N PRO A 98 0.65 -18.60 11.01
CA PRO A 98 0.62 -20.07 11.07
C PRO A 98 -0.81 -20.60 10.89
N ALA A 99 -0.92 -21.80 10.33
CA ALA A 99 -2.22 -22.43 10.11
C ALA A 99 -3.01 -22.62 11.40
N ASP A 100 -2.31 -22.81 12.49
CA ASP A 100 -2.95 -22.99 13.82
C ASP A 100 -3.17 -21.68 14.55
N PHE A 101 -2.93 -20.57 13.90
CA PHE A 101 -3.15 -19.25 14.47
C PHE A 101 -4.66 -19.03 14.70
N PRO A 102 -5.01 -18.04 15.50
CA PRO A 102 -6.38 -17.79 15.96
C PRO A 102 -7.52 -18.04 15.00
N ALA A 103 -7.26 -18.09 13.71
CA ALA A 103 -8.29 -18.42 12.73
C ALA A 103 -9.02 -19.71 13.11
N GLU A 104 -8.31 -20.65 13.71
CA GLU A 104 -8.89 -21.91 14.16
C GLU A 104 -9.52 -21.79 15.52
N LYS A 105 -9.19 -20.76 16.25
CA LYS A 105 -9.64 -20.55 17.63
C LYS A 105 -10.68 -19.45 17.72
N ILE A 106 -11.00 -18.90 16.61
CA ILE A 106 -11.99 -17.83 16.51
C ILE A 106 -13.41 -18.38 16.54
#